data_9b8819a56d4104b24a75567b323358b9
#
_entry.id   9b8819a56d4104b24a75567b323358b9
#
_cell.length_a   1.000
_cell.length_b   1.000
_cell.length_c   1.000
_cell.angle_alpha   90.00
_cell.angle_beta   90.00
_cell.angle_gamma   90.00
#
_symmetry.space_group_name_H-M   'P 1'
#
loop_
_entity.id
_entity.type
_entity.pdbx_description
1 polymer ?
#
loop_
_entity_poly.entity_id
_entity_poly.type
_entity_poly.pdbx_seq_one_letter_code
_entity_poly.pdbx_strand_id
1 'polypeptide(L)'
;MTFNGKGNSLTGEASVVDALRRIHRGEMVLVSDGPDREDEADLTMAAQWVTPEAIAFMLRHGRGLVCMPCDGARLDRLGIGPMVTDAGCDTAFTVSIDHRSVGSGISAADRAATIRAILDPWAGASDFVRPGHVFPLRAREGGVLMRTGHTEAAVDLARLADLAPCAVICEVLNDDGTIARGPELDRLAADHNLARVTIDDLVAYRRAALRTGMRVPVVS
;
A
#
# COMPACT_ATOMS: atom_id res chain seq x y z
N MET A 1 -14.26 -5.95 2.35
CA MET A 1 -15.33 -6.81 1.81
C MET A 1 -15.28 -6.75 0.30
N THR A 2 -15.07 -7.86 -0.39
CA THR A 2 -15.08 -7.93 -1.86
C THR A 2 -16.41 -8.49 -2.33
N PHE A 3 -17.00 -7.94 -3.39
CA PHE A 3 -18.23 -8.46 -3.97
C PHE A 3 -17.88 -9.51 -5.02
N ASN A 4 -18.29 -10.77 -4.80
CA ASN A 4 -18.41 -11.69 -5.92
C ASN A 4 -19.73 -11.36 -6.64
N GLY A 5 -19.85 -11.60 -7.93
CA GLY A 5 -20.98 -11.21 -8.79
C GLY A 5 -22.40 -11.65 -8.33
N LYS A 6 -22.60 -11.94 -7.04
CA LYS A 6 -23.88 -12.28 -6.39
C LYS A 6 -24.18 -11.42 -5.14
N GLY A 7 -23.46 -10.30 -4.94
CA GLY A 7 -23.75 -9.38 -3.83
C GLY A 7 -23.29 -9.86 -2.42
N ASN A 8 -22.59 -10.99 -2.31
CA ASN A 8 -21.98 -11.44 -1.06
C ASN A 8 -20.55 -10.89 -0.95
N SER A 9 -20.23 -10.21 0.14
CA SER A 9 -18.85 -9.79 0.43
C SER A 9 -18.00 -11.01 0.78
N LEU A 10 -16.82 -11.12 0.18
CA LEU A 10 -15.82 -12.10 0.55
C LEU A 10 -15.21 -11.72 1.91
N THR A 11 -14.91 -12.72 2.74
CA THR A 11 -14.25 -12.54 4.04
C THR A 11 -13.20 -13.62 4.25
N GLY A 12 -12.29 -13.42 5.18
CA GLY A 12 -11.27 -14.40 5.51
C GLY A 12 -10.32 -14.67 4.34
N GLU A 13 -9.92 -15.93 4.17
CA GLU A 13 -9.01 -16.37 3.13
C GLU A 13 -9.46 -15.99 1.71
N ALA A 14 -10.76 -16.04 1.42
CA ALA A 14 -11.29 -15.71 0.10
C ALA A 14 -11.10 -14.24 -0.27
N SER A 15 -11.19 -13.31 0.70
CA SER A 15 -10.93 -11.89 0.48
C SER A 15 -9.45 -11.63 0.19
N VAL A 16 -8.55 -12.31 0.93
CA VAL A 16 -7.10 -12.19 0.70
C VAL A 16 -6.72 -12.70 -0.68
N VAL A 17 -7.21 -13.87 -1.07
CA VAL A 17 -6.91 -14.46 -2.40
C VAL A 17 -7.41 -13.57 -3.53
N ASP A 18 -8.60 -12.96 -3.42
CA ASP A 18 -9.09 -12.01 -4.43
C ASP A 18 -8.23 -10.74 -4.47
N ALA A 19 -7.87 -10.19 -3.31
CA ALA A 19 -6.97 -9.03 -3.23
C ALA A 19 -5.60 -9.32 -3.87
N LEU A 20 -5.01 -10.49 -3.61
CA LEU A 20 -3.74 -10.89 -4.20
C LEU A 20 -3.81 -10.98 -5.73
N ARG A 21 -4.89 -11.57 -6.28
CA ARG A 21 -5.11 -11.65 -7.73
C ARG A 21 -5.20 -10.27 -8.38
N ARG A 22 -5.90 -9.34 -7.73
CA ARG A 22 -6.07 -7.96 -8.21
C ARG A 22 -4.75 -7.19 -8.14
N ILE A 23 -4.04 -7.23 -7.01
CA ILE A 23 -2.71 -6.62 -6.85
C ILE A 23 -1.73 -7.14 -7.91
N HIS A 24 -1.72 -8.47 -8.16
CA HIS A 24 -0.87 -9.07 -9.18
C HIS A 24 -1.14 -8.50 -10.59
N ARG A 25 -2.40 -8.21 -10.91
CA ARG A 25 -2.83 -7.63 -12.20
C ARG A 25 -2.70 -6.11 -12.26
N GLY A 26 -2.18 -5.47 -11.22
CA GLY A 26 -2.04 -4.01 -11.15
C GLY A 26 -3.32 -3.26 -10.78
N GLU A 27 -4.34 -3.98 -10.30
CA GLU A 27 -5.57 -3.38 -9.80
C GLU A 27 -5.35 -2.84 -8.39
N MET A 28 -6.14 -1.83 -8.03
CA MET A 28 -6.18 -1.26 -6.68
C MET A 28 -7.16 -2.03 -5.81
N VAL A 29 -6.84 -2.16 -4.53
CA VAL A 29 -7.71 -2.77 -3.51
C VAL A 29 -7.90 -1.82 -2.33
N LEU A 30 -8.90 -2.08 -1.50
CA LEU A 30 -9.16 -1.36 -0.27
C LEU A 30 -8.73 -2.23 0.91
N VAL A 31 -7.72 -1.80 1.64
CA VAL A 31 -7.20 -2.47 2.84
C VAL A 31 -7.71 -1.72 4.06
N SER A 32 -8.36 -2.41 5.00
CA SER A 32 -8.87 -1.81 6.23
C SER A 32 -8.34 -2.50 7.47
N ASP A 33 -8.14 -1.73 8.52
CA ASP A 33 -7.93 -2.26 9.87
C ASP A 33 -9.24 -2.26 10.69
N GLY A 34 -9.14 -2.62 11.95
CA GLY A 34 -10.30 -2.72 12.84
C GLY A 34 -10.43 -1.52 13.78
N PRO A 35 -11.59 -1.44 14.48
CA PRO A 35 -11.88 -0.37 15.44
C PRO A 35 -10.93 -0.36 16.64
N ASP A 36 -10.22 -1.46 16.87
CA ASP A 36 -9.24 -1.58 17.96
C ASP A 36 -7.88 -0.92 17.59
N ARG A 37 -7.76 -0.37 16.37
CA ARG A 37 -6.55 0.28 15.88
C ARG A 37 -6.85 1.72 15.40
N GLU A 38 -6.74 2.01 14.11
CA GLU A 38 -6.98 3.34 13.52
C GLU A 38 -8.40 3.49 13.00
N ASP A 39 -9.08 2.36 12.73
CA ASP A 39 -10.40 2.27 12.10
C ASP A 39 -10.44 3.04 10.77
N GLU A 40 -9.42 2.80 9.95
CA GLU A 40 -9.17 3.44 8.67
C GLU A 40 -9.16 2.44 7.52
N ALA A 41 -9.15 2.93 6.30
CA ALA A 41 -8.93 2.13 5.12
C ALA A 41 -8.09 2.89 4.10
N ASP A 42 -7.14 2.17 3.47
CA ASP A 42 -6.27 2.70 2.44
C ASP A 42 -6.60 2.11 1.06
N LEU A 43 -6.64 2.96 0.05
CA LEU A 43 -6.47 2.54 -1.34
C LEU A 43 -5.03 2.04 -1.50
N THR A 44 -4.88 0.79 -1.93
CA THR A 44 -3.58 0.11 -1.97
C THR A 44 -3.34 -0.54 -3.33
N MET A 45 -2.16 -0.35 -3.91
CA MET A 45 -1.71 -1.05 -5.11
C MET A 45 -0.21 -1.35 -5.07
N ALA A 46 0.24 -2.35 -5.86
CA ALA A 46 1.67 -2.60 -5.99
C ALA A 46 2.37 -1.44 -6.72
N ALA A 47 3.51 -1.01 -6.19
CA ALA A 47 4.24 0.15 -6.72
C ALA A 47 4.74 -0.03 -8.16
N GLN A 48 5.02 -1.27 -8.59
CA GLN A 48 5.49 -1.52 -9.97
C GLN A 48 4.44 -1.24 -11.04
N TRP A 49 3.16 -1.22 -10.67
CA TRP A 49 2.05 -0.94 -11.57
C TRP A 49 1.55 0.51 -11.50
N VAL A 50 2.22 1.37 -10.69
CA VAL A 50 1.77 2.74 -10.50
C VAL A 50 1.80 3.54 -11.81
N THR A 51 0.72 4.26 -12.06
CA THR A 51 0.57 5.19 -13.20
C THR A 51 0.15 6.57 -12.70
N PRO A 52 0.28 7.63 -13.53
CA PRO A 52 -0.27 8.93 -13.18
C PRO A 52 -1.77 8.88 -12.88
N GLU A 53 -2.52 8.06 -13.60
CA GLU A 53 -3.97 7.89 -13.43
C GLU A 53 -4.30 7.24 -12.07
N ALA A 54 -3.49 6.27 -11.64
CA ALA A 54 -3.63 5.63 -10.33
C ALA A 54 -3.39 6.64 -9.19
N ILE A 55 -2.35 7.46 -9.29
CA ILE A 55 -2.10 8.54 -8.32
C ILE A 55 -3.24 9.55 -8.34
N ALA A 56 -3.71 9.96 -9.53
CA ALA A 56 -4.86 10.88 -9.64
C ALA A 56 -6.15 10.29 -9.05
N PHE A 57 -6.35 8.96 -9.17
CA PHE A 57 -7.45 8.26 -8.54
C PHE A 57 -7.34 8.32 -7.00
N MET A 58 -6.17 8.00 -6.44
CA MET A 58 -5.93 8.09 -5.00
C MET A 58 -6.20 9.51 -4.45
N LEU A 59 -5.72 10.54 -5.16
CA LEU A 59 -5.95 11.93 -4.77
C LEU A 59 -7.43 12.33 -4.81
N ARG A 60 -8.19 11.81 -5.77
CA ARG A 60 -9.61 12.14 -5.94
C ARG A 60 -10.50 11.39 -4.97
N HIS A 61 -10.23 10.13 -4.76
CA HIS A 61 -11.11 9.20 -4.03
C HIS A 61 -10.57 8.80 -2.66
N GLY A 62 -9.24 8.78 -2.46
CA GLY A 62 -8.62 8.62 -1.14
C GLY A 62 -8.58 9.93 -0.39
N ARG A 63 -7.99 10.98 -0.97
CA ARG A 63 -7.80 12.32 -0.38
C ARG A 63 -6.80 12.40 0.78
N GLY A 64 -6.25 11.24 1.20
CA GLY A 64 -5.22 11.13 2.22
C GLY A 64 -3.82 11.46 1.71
N LEU A 65 -2.82 11.08 2.45
CA LEU A 65 -1.42 11.24 2.09
C LEU A 65 -0.98 10.06 1.21
N VAL A 66 -0.56 10.33 -0.02
CA VAL A 66 0.02 9.28 -0.87
C VAL A 66 1.38 8.89 -0.34
N CYS A 67 1.45 7.68 0.23
CA CYS A 67 2.65 7.10 0.81
C CYS A 67 3.14 5.88 0.01
N MET A 68 4.41 5.51 0.20
CA MET A 68 5.02 4.38 -0.48
C MET A 68 5.65 3.39 0.53
N PRO A 69 4.90 2.44 1.08
CA PRO A 69 5.46 1.32 1.83
C PRO A 69 6.49 0.54 1.02
N CYS A 70 7.67 0.32 1.63
CA CYS A 70 8.77 -0.46 1.03
C CYS A 70 9.46 -1.33 2.05
N ASP A 71 10.13 -2.39 1.58
CA ASP A 71 11.07 -3.13 2.41
C ASP A 71 12.28 -2.26 2.81
N GLY A 72 12.85 -2.56 3.98
CA GLY A 72 13.98 -1.81 4.53
C GLY A 72 15.23 -1.89 3.66
N ALA A 73 15.53 -3.05 3.07
CA ALA A 73 16.73 -3.27 2.28
C ALA A 73 16.78 -2.35 1.05
N ARG A 74 15.63 -2.13 0.40
CA ARG A 74 15.52 -1.20 -0.74
C ARG A 74 15.77 0.25 -0.32
N LEU A 75 15.17 0.69 0.78
CA LEU A 75 15.37 2.04 1.30
C LEU A 75 16.83 2.28 1.71
N ASP A 76 17.46 1.29 2.35
CA ASP A 76 18.88 1.36 2.73
C ASP A 76 19.80 1.48 1.52
N ARG A 77 19.56 0.69 0.46
CA ARG A 77 20.32 0.78 -0.81
C ARG A 77 20.24 2.17 -1.43
N LEU A 78 19.09 2.83 -1.32
CA LEU A 78 18.87 4.18 -1.87
C LEU A 78 19.25 5.31 -0.89
N GLY A 79 19.77 4.99 0.30
CA GLY A 79 20.10 5.97 1.32
C GLY A 79 18.89 6.77 1.82
N ILE A 80 17.70 6.16 1.82
CA ILE A 80 16.46 6.77 2.30
C ILE A 80 16.29 6.39 3.77
N GLY A 81 16.79 7.26 4.64
CA GLY A 81 16.76 7.08 6.10
C GLY A 81 15.46 7.57 6.74
N PRO A 82 15.30 7.33 8.06
CA PRO A 82 14.15 7.79 8.81
C PRO A 82 14.03 9.32 8.77
N MET A 83 12.79 9.82 8.80
CA MET A 83 12.51 11.25 8.84
C MET A 83 12.99 11.90 10.15
N VAL A 84 12.83 11.17 11.25
CA VAL A 84 13.32 11.55 12.57
C VAL A 84 13.93 10.33 13.26
N THR A 85 14.87 10.55 14.18
CA THR A 85 15.57 9.49 14.92
C THR A 85 14.81 9.05 16.17
N ASP A 86 13.98 9.93 16.72
CA ASP A 86 13.16 9.66 17.91
C ASP A 86 11.68 9.86 17.51
N ALA A 87 11.09 8.80 16.95
CA ALA A 87 9.73 8.85 16.45
C ALA A 87 8.74 8.48 17.56
N GLY A 88 7.96 9.46 18.01
CA GLY A 88 6.76 9.22 18.81
C GLY A 88 5.61 8.56 18.03
N CYS A 89 5.81 8.28 16.74
CA CYS A 89 4.85 7.64 15.83
C CYS A 89 5.26 6.20 15.55
N ASP A 90 4.30 5.26 15.61
CA ASP A 90 4.53 3.85 15.30
C ASP A 90 4.78 3.59 13.81
N THR A 91 4.30 4.47 12.93
CA THR A 91 4.57 4.41 11.47
C THR A 91 5.96 4.97 11.16
N ALA A 92 6.78 4.13 10.53
CA ALA A 92 8.18 4.46 10.24
C ALA A 92 8.32 5.33 8.98
N PHE A 93 7.97 6.61 9.09
CA PHE A 93 8.19 7.59 8.03
C PHE A 93 9.69 7.77 7.76
N THR A 94 10.03 7.82 6.47
CA THR A 94 11.36 8.18 6.01
C THR A 94 11.35 9.61 5.46
N VAL A 95 12.54 10.16 5.17
CA VAL A 95 12.63 11.44 4.47
C VAL A 95 11.87 11.34 3.16
N SER A 96 11.07 12.37 2.86
CA SER A 96 10.35 12.46 1.59
C SER A 96 11.32 12.71 0.43
N ILE A 97 10.97 12.25 -0.76
CA ILE A 97 11.84 12.28 -1.92
C ILE A 97 11.10 12.66 -3.19
N ASP A 98 11.87 13.19 -4.17
CA ASP A 98 11.51 13.29 -5.59
C ASP A 98 12.65 12.75 -6.44
N HIS A 99 12.35 12.12 -7.57
CA HIS A 99 13.37 11.73 -8.52
C HIS A 99 13.89 12.96 -9.27
N ARG A 100 15.21 13.05 -9.52
CA ARG A 100 15.84 14.23 -10.14
C ARG A 100 15.32 14.62 -11.52
N SER A 101 14.73 13.67 -12.25
CA SER A 101 14.22 13.94 -13.61
C SER A 101 12.83 14.58 -13.62
N VAL A 102 12.13 14.66 -12.48
CA VAL A 102 10.78 15.23 -12.44
C VAL A 102 10.81 16.75 -12.33
N GLY A 103 9.67 17.39 -12.61
CA GLY A 103 9.52 18.83 -12.52
C GLY A 103 9.39 19.31 -11.07
N SER A 104 8.19 19.78 -10.67
CA SER A 104 7.93 20.21 -9.29
C SER A 104 7.84 19.07 -8.29
N GLY A 105 7.66 17.82 -8.76
CA GLY A 105 7.50 16.62 -7.92
C GLY A 105 6.06 16.34 -7.47
N ILE A 106 5.20 17.35 -7.39
CA ILE A 106 3.85 17.22 -6.80
C ILE A 106 2.80 16.63 -7.75
N SER A 107 2.98 16.76 -9.07
CA SER A 107 1.98 16.24 -10.01
C SER A 107 1.82 14.72 -9.90
N ALA A 108 0.66 14.19 -10.30
CA ALA A 108 0.45 12.75 -10.34
C ALA A 108 1.51 12.03 -11.21
N ALA A 109 1.91 12.65 -12.32
CA ALA A 109 2.95 12.14 -13.21
C ALA A 109 4.32 12.11 -12.53
N ASP A 110 4.70 13.19 -11.83
CA ASP A 110 5.99 13.30 -11.13
C ASP A 110 6.07 12.29 -9.98
N ARG A 111 5.00 12.16 -9.19
CA ARG A 111 4.96 11.16 -8.09
C ARG A 111 5.01 9.75 -8.63
N ALA A 112 4.27 9.41 -9.68
CA ALA A 112 4.34 8.10 -10.31
C ALA A 112 5.75 7.80 -10.87
N ALA A 113 6.42 8.79 -11.47
CA ALA A 113 7.79 8.65 -11.95
C ALA A 113 8.78 8.41 -10.80
N THR A 114 8.67 9.16 -9.71
CA THR A 114 9.49 8.99 -8.51
C THR A 114 9.30 7.60 -7.89
N ILE A 115 8.06 7.13 -7.77
CA ILE A 115 7.74 5.80 -7.23
C ILE A 115 8.35 4.69 -8.09
N ARG A 116 8.22 4.78 -9.42
CA ARG A 116 8.84 3.80 -10.33
C ARG A 116 10.36 3.81 -10.25
N ALA A 117 10.99 4.98 -10.09
CA ALA A 117 12.43 5.09 -9.96
C ALA A 117 12.99 4.38 -8.72
N ILE A 118 12.24 4.31 -7.61
CA ILE A 118 12.63 3.53 -6.42
C ILE A 118 12.79 2.04 -6.76
N LEU A 119 12.00 1.52 -7.71
CA LEU A 119 12.02 0.11 -8.13
C LEU A 119 13.12 -0.19 -9.13
N ASP A 120 13.71 0.82 -9.76
CA ASP A 120 14.81 0.63 -10.71
C ASP A 120 16.03 0.00 -9.99
N PRO A 121 16.52 -1.16 -10.45
CA PRO A 121 17.69 -1.81 -9.87
C PRO A 121 18.97 -0.98 -10.03
N TRP A 122 19.02 -0.07 -10.99
CA TRP A 122 20.17 0.79 -11.27
C TRP A 122 20.11 2.14 -10.55
N ALA A 123 18.96 2.51 -9.97
CA ALA A 123 18.86 3.77 -9.23
C ALA A 123 19.74 3.75 -7.97
N GLY A 124 20.36 4.88 -7.68
CA GLY A 124 21.18 5.14 -6.52
C GLY A 124 20.68 6.33 -5.68
N ALA A 125 21.33 6.55 -4.54
CA ALA A 125 20.95 7.64 -3.62
C ALA A 125 21.00 9.03 -4.27
N SER A 126 21.89 9.24 -5.24
CA SER A 126 22.06 10.51 -5.97
C SER A 126 20.91 10.83 -6.95
N ASP A 127 20.08 9.84 -7.29
CA ASP A 127 18.98 10.04 -8.23
C ASP A 127 17.75 10.68 -7.57
N PHE A 128 17.78 10.81 -6.25
CA PHE A 128 16.68 11.37 -5.47
C PHE A 128 17.06 12.68 -4.77
N VAL A 129 16.20 13.67 -4.90
CA VAL A 129 16.24 14.93 -4.14
C VAL A 129 15.48 14.74 -2.83
N ARG A 130 15.93 15.41 -1.79
CA ARG A 130 15.34 15.39 -0.43
C ARG A 130 15.29 16.83 0.11
N PRO A 131 14.16 17.29 0.69
CA PRO A 131 12.84 16.63 0.72
C PRO A 131 12.16 16.62 -0.65
N GLY A 132 11.07 15.84 -0.77
CA GLY A 132 10.24 15.74 -1.97
C GLY A 132 8.77 15.49 -1.65
N HIS A 133 8.02 14.97 -2.62
CA HIS A 133 6.56 14.82 -2.54
C HIS A 133 6.07 13.36 -2.48
N VAL A 134 6.99 12.40 -2.51
CA VAL A 134 6.70 10.99 -2.21
C VAL A 134 7.24 10.65 -0.84
N PHE A 135 6.42 9.98 -0.01
CA PHE A 135 6.71 9.64 1.38
C PHE A 135 6.93 8.13 1.52
N PRO A 136 8.18 7.63 1.42
CA PRO A 136 8.43 6.23 1.65
C PRO A 136 8.21 5.87 3.12
N LEU A 137 7.61 4.69 3.36
CA LEU A 137 7.40 4.13 4.69
C LEU A 137 8.18 2.82 4.80
N ARG A 138 8.96 2.68 5.86
CA ARG A 138 9.73 1.45 6.11
C ARG A 138 8.86 0.40 6.76
N ALA A 139 8.52 -0.67 6.03
CA ALA A 139 7.84 -1.81 6.62
C ALA A 139 8.76 -2.55 7.60
N ARG A 140 8.22 -3.02 8.72
CA ARG A 140 8.93 -3.89 9.66
C ARG A 140 9.22 -5.24 9.02
N GLU A 141 10.41 -5.76 9.26
CA GLU A 141 10.75 -7.12 8.86
C GLU A 141 9.77 -8.11 9.51
N GLY A 142 9.28 -9.10 8.74
CA GLY A 142 8.23 -10.00 9.17
C GLY A 142 6.80 -9.53 8.82
N GLY A 143 6.63 -8.28 8.36
CA GLY A 143 5.37 -7.76 7.84
C GLY A 143 4.26 -7.71 8.87
N VAL A 144 3.00 -8.00 8.47
CA VAL A 144 1.82 -7.94 9.35
C VAL A 144 1.88 -8.86 10.56
N LEU A 145 2.77 -9.85 10.58
CA LEU A 145 2.98 -10.72 11.74
C LEU A 145 3.77 -10.02 12.86
N MET A 146 4.49 -8.95 12.53
CA MET A 146 5.27 -8.13 13.47
C MET A 146 4.56 -6.83 13.85
N ARG A 147 3.87 -6.20 12.90
CA ARG A 147 3.05 -5.01 13.11
C ARG A 147 1.83 -5.06 12.19
N THR A 148 0.65 -5.02 12.78
CA THR A 148 -0.64 -5.10 12.06
C THR A 148 -1.04 -3.76 11.45
N GLY A 149 -0.14 -3.11 10.67
CA GLY A 149 -0.35 -1.80 10.07
C GLY A 149 -0.53 -1.85 8.55
N HIS A 150 -1.12 -0.80 7.98
CA HIS A 150 -1.31 -0.64 6.52
C HIS A 150 0.03 -0.70 5.76
N THR A 151 1.10 -0.15 6.33
CA THR A 151 2.47 -0.22 5.77
C THR A 151 2.91 -1.66 5.54
N GLU A 152 2.80 -2.50 6.57
CA GLU A 152 3.20 -3.91 6.52
C GLU A 152 2.23 -4.71 5.64
N ALA A 153 0.94 -4.42 5.72
CA ALA A 153 -0.09 -5.09 4.90
C ALA A 153 0.15 -4.86 3.40
N ALA A 154 0.44 -3.64 3.01
CA ALA A 154 0.69 -3.28 1.62
C ALA A 154 1.94 -3.98 1.04
N VAL A 155 3.04 -4.03 1.83
CA VAL A 155 4.28 -4.74 1.43
C VAL A 155 4.05 -6.26 1.38
N ASP A 156 3.31 -6.82 2.33
CA ASP A 156 2.98 -8.25 2.34
C ASP A 156 2.09 -8.63 1.16
N LEU A 157 1.06 -7.85 0.84
CA LEU A 157 0.22 -8.07 -0.33
C LEU A 157 1.03 -8.07 -1.62
N ALA A 158 1.94 -7.11 -1.80
CA ALA A 158 2.82 -7.07 -2.97
C ALA A 158 3.71 -8.32 -3.03
N ARG A 159 4.35 -8.70 -1.91
CA ARG A 159 5.23 -9.89 -1.83
C ARG A 159 4.48 -11.19 -2.08
N LEU A 160 3.28 -11.35 -1.50
CA LEU A 160 2.42 -12.52 -1.66
C LEU A 160 1.85 -12.62 -3.09
N ALA A 161 1.71 -11.50 -3.78
CA ALA A 161 1.35 -11.42 -5.19
C ALA A 161 2.54 -11.63 -6.15
N ASP A 162 3.72 -12.04 -5.65
CA ASP A 162 4.95 -12.25 -6.42
C ASP A 162 5.45 -11.00 -7.15
N LEU A 163 5.34 -9.85 -6.48
CA LEU A 163 5.76 -8.54 -6.98
C LEU A 163 6.88 -7.96 -6.10
N ALA A 164 7.50 -6.88 -6.56
CA ALA A 164 8.46 -6.14 -5.76
C ALA A 164 7.82 -5.73 -4.41
N PRO A 165 8.50 -5.91 -3.25
CA PRO A 165 7.94 -5.66 -1.93
C PRO A 165 7.81 -4.16 -1.62
N CYS A 166 7.11 -3.46 -2.49
CA CYS A 166 6.79 -2.05 -2.42
C CYS A 166 5.36 -1.80 -2.93
N ALA A 167 4.65 -0.93 -2.27
CA ALA A 167 3.29 -0.56 -2.63
C ALA A 167 3.09 0.95 -2.61
N VAL A 168 1.92 1.40 -3.07
CA VAL A 168 1.43 2.77 -2.90
C VAL A 168 0.14 2.69 -2.11
N ILE A 169 0.00 3.52 -1.10
CA ILE A 169 -1.20 3.60 -0.25
C ILE A 169 -1.68 5.05 -0.14
N CYS A 170 -2.96 5.19 0.14
CA CYS A 170 -3.57 6.50 0.42
C CYS A 170 -4.82 6.27 1.27
N GLU A 171 -4.92 6.93 2.41
CA GLU A 171 -6.06 6.86 3.31
C GLU A 171 -7.33 7.37 2.61
N VAL A 172 -8.50 6.81 3.00
CA VAL A 172 -9.79 7.22 2.45
C VAL A 172 -10.50 8.16 3.41
N LEU A 173 -10.65 9.40 2.96
CA LEU A 173 -11.38 10.45 3.68
C LEU A 173 -12.71 10.75 2.97
N ASN A 174 -13.67 11.22 3.75
CA ASN A 174 -14.91 11.81 3.26
C ASN A 174 -14.67 13.20 2.64
N ASP A 175 -15.65 13.75 1.93
CA ASP A 175 -15.56 15.08 1.32
C ASP A 175 -15.37 16.20 2.34
N ASP A 176 -15.78 15.99 3.58
CA ASP A 176 -15.61 16.94 4.70
C ASP A 176 -14.26 16.78 5.43
N GLY A 177 -13.40 15.86 4.97
CA GLY A 177 -12.08 15.58 5.55
C GLY A 177 -12.10 14.62 6.74
N THR A 178 -13.25 14.09 7.14
CA THR A 178 -13.32 13.03 8.16
C THR A 178 -12.92 11.66 7.58
N ILE A 179 -12.50 10.73 8.42
CA ILE A 179 -12.13 9.38 8.00
C ILE A 179 -13.37 8.63 7.51
N ALA A 180 -13.30 8.04 6.30
CA ALA A 180 -14.37 7.23 5.75
C ALA A 180 -14.45 5.86 6.43
N ARG A 181 -15.65 5.43 6.79
CA ARG A 181 -15.91 4.16 7.49
C ARG A 181 -17.14 3.45 6.91
N GLY A 182 -17.25 2.16 7.20
CA GLY A 182 -18.45 1.35 6.95
C GLY A 182 -19.13 1.64 5.61
N PRO A 183 -20.33 2.29 5.62
CA PRO A 183 -21.12 2.52 4.40
C PRO A 183 -20.43 3.37 3.32
N GLU A 184 -19.57 4.32 3.70
CA GLU A 184 -18.80 5.15 2.76
C GLU A 184 -17.80 4.30 2.00
N LEU A 185 -17.07 3.42 2.72
CA LEU A 185 -16.14 2.47 2.12
C LEU A 185 -16.85 1.42 1.27
N ASP A 186 -18.04 0.95 1.68
CA ASP A 186 -18.86 0.03 0.89
C ASP A 186 -19.27 0.65 -0.44
N ARG A 187 -19.69 1.93 -0.42
CA ARG A 187 -20.04 2.68 -1.63
C ARG A 187 -18.83 2.85 -2.54
N LEU A 188 -17.70 3.32 -2.01
CA LEU A 188 -16.48 3.51 -2.79
C LEU A 188 -16.05 2.18 -3.46
N ALA A 189 -16.09 1.08 -2.71
CA ALA A 189 -15.74 -0.23 -3.23
C ALA A 189 -16.68 -0.69 -4.34
N ALA A 190 -18.01 -0.45 -4.20
CA ALA A 190 -19.00 -0.80 -5.20
C ALA A 190 -18.88 0.07 -6.46
N ASP A 191 -18.76 1.38 -6.31
CA ASP A 191 -18.71 2.35 -7.42
C ASP A 191 -17.47 2.13 -8.31
N HIS A 192 -16.36 1.68 -7.71
CA HIS A 192 -15.08 1.49 -8.41
C HIS A 192 -14.65 0.02 -8.53
N ASN A 193 -15.53 -0.93 -8.20
CA ASN A 193 -15.24 -2.37 -8.24
C ASN A 193 -13.94 -2.73 -7.50
N LEU A 194 -13.70 -2.14 -6.32
CA LEU A 194 -12.52 -2.43 -5.52
C LEU A 194 -12.74 -3.69 -4.66
N ALA A 195 -11.76 -4.59 -4.64
CA ALA A 195 -11.73 -5.66 -3.65
C ALA A 195 -11.47 -5.07 -2.26
N ARG A 196 -12.07 -5.66 -1.23
CA ARG A 196 -11.82 -5.30 0.18
C ARG A 196 -11.15 -6.45 0.90
N VAL A 197 -10.15 -6.13 1.68
CA VAL A 197 -9.44 -7.07 2.55
C VAL A 197 -9.14 -6.39 3.88
N THR A 198 -9.25 -7.15 4.98
CA THR A 198 -8.85 -6.65 6.29
C THR A 198 -7.42 -7.07 6.63
N ILE A 199 -6.74 -6.26 7.43
CA ILE A 199 -5.41 -6.64 7.96
C ILE A 199 -5.50 -7.92 8.78
N ASP A 200 -6.58 -8.12 9.54
CA ASP A 200 -6.79 -9.33 10.33
C ASP A 200 -6.93 -10.59 9.47
N ASP A 201 -7.66 -10.52 8.36
CA ASP A 201 -7.74 -11.62 7.38
C ASP A 201 -6.35 -11.95 6.81
N LEU A 202 -5.56 -10.93 6.48
CA LEU A 202 -4.19 -11.12 5.99
C LEU A 202 -3.27 -11.74 7.05
N VAL A 203 -3.38 -11.34 8.31
CA VAL A 203 -2.65 -11.96 9.44
C VAL A 203 -3.03 -13.44 9.58
N ALA A 204 -4.33 -13.74 9.55
CA ALA A 204 -4.83 -15.12 9.65
C ALA A 204 -4.31 -15.97 8.47
N TYR A 205 -4.36 -15.44 7.25
CA TYR A 205 -3.85 -16.08 6.05
C TYR A 205 -2.36 -16.39 6.15
N ARG A 206 -1.53 -15.42 6.55
CA ARG A 206 -0.08 -15.62 6.72
C ARG A 206 0.26 -16.63 7.81
N ARG A 207 -0.47 -16.62 8.93
CA ARG A 207 -0.30 -17.61 10.00
C ARG A 207 -0.65 -19.03 9.53
N ALA A 208 -1.69 -19.18 8.72
CA ALA A 208 -2.08 -20.46 8.14
C ALA A 208 -1.01 -20.98 7.18
N ALA A 209 -0.48 -20.14 6.28
CA ALA A 209 0.58 -20.49 5.35
C ALA A 209 1.85 -20.98 6.06
N LEU A 210 2.27 -20.32 7.15
CA LEU A 210 3.42 -20.77 7.95
C LEU A 210 3.21 -22.16 8.59
N ARG A 211 1.99 -22.45 9.08
CA ARG A 211 1.69 -23.75 9.70
C ARG A 211 1.67 -24.90 8.71
N THR A 212 1.23 -24.66 7.51
CA THR A 212 1.07 -25.69 6.47
C THR A 212 2.32 -25.90 5.62
N GLY A 213 3.33 -25.04 5.76
CA GLY A 213 4.51 -25.04 4.88
C GLY A 213 4.14 -24.73 3.42
N MET A 214 2.92 -24.27 3.16
CA MET A 214 2.48 -23.88 1.82
C MET A 214 3.35 -22.71 1.34
N ARG A 215 4.04 -22.91 0.24
CA ARG A 215 4.38 -21.76 -0.61
C ARG A 215 3.05 -21.14 -1.00
N VAL A 216 2.89 -19.87 -0.66
CA VAL A 216 1.71 -19.11 -1.10
C VAL A 216 1.59 -19.31 -2.61
N PRO A 217 0.41 -19.71 -3.12
CA PRO A 217 0.27 -19.96 -4.54
C PRO A 217 0.64 -18.69 -5.29
N VAL A 218 1.62 -18.78 -6.18
CA VAL A 218 1.82 -17.77 -7.22
C VAL A 218 0.46 -17.65 -7.93
N VAL A 219 -0.08 -16.45 -7.93
CA VAL A 219 -1.37 -16.18 -8.55
C VAL A 219 -1.17 -16.26 -10.05
N SER A 220 -1.41 -17.44 -10.63
CA SER A 220 -1.45 -17.66 -12.08
C SER A 220 -2.83 -17.31 -12.65
#